data_953b6ce95fb81ac251706fc9113c1d6d
#
_entry.id   953b6ce95fb81ac251706fc9113c1d6d
#
_cell.length_a   1.000
_cell.length_b   1.000
_cell.length_c   1.000
_cell.angle_alpha   90.00
_cell.angle_beta   90.00
_cell.angle_gamma   90.00
#
_symmetry.space_group_name_H-M   'P 1'
#
loop_
_entity.id
_entity.type
_entity.pdbx_description
1 polymer ?
#
loop_
_entity_poly.entity_id
_entity_poly.type
_entity_poly.pdbx_seq_one_letter_code
_entity_poly.pdbx_strand_id
1 'polypeptide(L)'
;MLFSCTFQLQAQEYVQQTDLPTIYIETEGGRPIVSKEDYVDAVLHYVDSNGVKTYDALGVRGRGNSTWNLDKKPYRIKFAEKQEFMGPERAKAKSWTLLANFADKTLLRNAVAACIGDFAGQPFTAGAQFVDLILNGTYLGNYQLSDQMEVRKKRVDIDEQDEIPTEGANITGGYFLEVDGFGAAEPVHYKTKRNVLVTVKSPDEEVIIPRQIEYIKNHMQLFEDALFSSDFADPEKGYRPYVDSLTLASLVYFNRVDR
;
A
#
# COMPACT_ATOMS: atom_id res chain seq x y z
N MET A 1 56.18 -2.19 -27.35
CA MET A 1 55.22 -3.17 -26.88
C MET A 1 54.05 -2.42 -26.24
N LEU A 2 52.97 -2.25 -26.96
CA LEU A 2 51.75 -1.60 -26.46
C LEU A 2 50.87 -2.68 -25.85
N PHE A 3 50.69 -2.66 -24.53
CA PHE A 3 49.71 -3.50 -23.86
C PHE A 3 48.33 -2.88 -24.07
N SER A 4 47.52 -3.48 -24.95
CA SER A 4 46.09 -3.20 -25.06
C SER A 4 45.38 -3.86 -23.88
N CYS A 5 44.96 -3.05 -22.89
CA CYS A 5 44.14 -3.51 -21.81
C CYS A 5 42.67 -3.48 -22.32
N THR A 6 42.20 -4.61 -22.81
CA THR A 6 40.79 -4.81 -23.14
C THR A 6 40.00 -4.95 -21.81
N PHE A 7 39.33 -3.89 -21.37
CA PHE A 7 38.29 -4.02 -20.36
C PHE A 7 37.15 -4.82 -20.96
N GLN A 8 37.03 -6.09 -20.63
CA GLN A 8 35.81 -6.83 -20.82
C GLN A 8 34.80 -6.28 -19.81
N LEU A 9 33.82 -5.51 -20.27
CA LEU A 9 32.59 -5.27 -19.50
C LEU A 9 31.93 -6.67 -19.35
N GLN A 10 32.07 -7.25 -18.18
CA GLN A 10 31.31 -8.43 -17.82
C GLN A 10 29.86 -7.95 -17.62
N ALA A 11 28.96 -8.36 -18.50
CA ALA A 11 27.53 -8.08 -18.31
C ALA A 11 27.13 -8.67 -16.96
N GLN A 12 26.48 -7.85 -16.13
CA GLN A 12 26.00 -8.32 -14.85
C GLN A 12 24.96 -9.41 -15.10
N GLU A 13 25.20 -10.60 -14.56
CA GLU A 13 24.28 -11.72 -14.66
C GLU A 13 23.23 -11.62 -13.56
N TYR A 14 21.96 -11.48 -13.91
CA TYR A 14 20.84 -11.47 -12.99
C TYR A 14 20.36 -12.90 -12.77
N VAL A 15 20.53 -13.43 -11.58
CA VAL A 15 20.19 -14.81 -11.21
C VAL A 15 19.22 -14.84 -10.04
N GLN A 16 18.37 -15.86 -9.99
CA GLN A 16 17.52 -16.13 -8.83
C GLN A 16 18.39 -16.58 -7.67
N GLN A 17 18.27 -15.92 -6.50
CA GLN A 17 19.16 -16.17 -5.35
C GLN A 17 18.76 -17.39 -4.52
N THR A 18 17.45 -17.61 -4.39
CA THR A 18 16.86 -18.75 -3.65
C THR A 18 15.73 -19.34 -4.47
N ASP A 19 14.88 -20.17 -3.86
CA ASP A 19 13.64 -20.66 -4.50
C ASP A 19 12.57 -19.55 -4.67
N LEU A 20 12.83 -18.35 -4.13
CA LEU A 20 11.95 -17.19 -4.29
C LEU A 20 12.39 -16.36 -5.51
N PRO A 21 11.45 -15.66 -6.17
CA PRO A 21 11.83 -14.67 -7.17
C PRO A 21 12.78 -13.63 -6.58
N THR A 22 13.73 -13.15 -7.37
CA THR A 22 14.69 -12.12 -6.94
C THR A 22 14.41 -10.81 -7.66
N ILE A 23 14.32 -9.72 -6.90
CA ILE A 23 14.23 -8.37 -7.41
C ILE A 23 15.58 -7.68 -7.25
N TYR A 24 16.16 -7.25 -8.36
CA TYR A 24 17.30 -6.35 -8.40
C TYR A 24 16.80 -4.94 -8.64
N ILE A 25 17.26 -3.99 -7.84
CA ILE A 25 16.99 -2.56 -8.02
C ILE A 25 18.31 -1.84 -8.14
N GLU A 26 18.51 -1.17 -9.25
CA GLU A 26 19.70 -0.37 -9.52
C GLU A 26 19.29 1.09 -9.65
N THR A 27 19.62 1.88 -8.66
CA THR A 27 19.33 3.31 -8.66
C THR A 27 20.30 4.05 -9.58
N GLU A 28 19.85 5.14 -10.18
CA GLU A 28 20.69 5.97 -11.03
C GLU A 28 21.95 6.43 -10.28
N GLY A 29 23.11 6.11 -10.84
CA GLY A 29 24.40 6.41 -10.22
C GLY A 29 24.69 5.71 -8.88
N GLY A 30 23.96 4.64 -8.56
CA GLY A 30 24.11 3.93 -7.28
C GLY A 30 23.65 4.76 -6.07
N ARG A 31 22.82 5.79 -6.25
CA ARG A 31 22.37 6.69 -5.18
C ARG A 31 21.62 5.92 -4.08
N PRO A 32 21.91 6.18 -2.80
CA PRO A 32 21.19 5.56 -1.70
C PRO A 32 19.76 6.10 -1.59
N ILE A 33 18.84 5.25 -1.13
CA ILE A 33 17.44 5.65 -0.85
C ILE A 33 17.39 6.09 0.61
N VAL A 34 17.30 7.40 0.84
CA VAL A 34 17.36 8.01 2.18
C VAL A 34 16.09 8.79 2.56
N SER A 35 15.18 8.99 1.62
CA SER A 35 13.93 9.75 1.79
C SER A 35 12.69 8.89 1.63
N LYS A 36 11.62 9.24 2.34
CA LYS A 36 10.26 8.72 2.13
C LYS A 36 9.44 9.58 1.16
N GLU A 37 9.92 10.75 0.85
CA GLU A 37 9.21 11.73 0.00
C GLU A 37 9.76 11.69 -1.43
N ASP A 38 11.09 11.73 -1.58
CA ASP A 38 11.76 11.83 -2.86
C ASP A 38 12.00 10.45 -3.47
N TYR A 39 11.61 10.31 -4.73
CA TYR A 39 11.95 9.13 -5.52
C TYR A 39 13.34 9.24 -6.11
N VAL A 40 14.05 8.13 -6.09
CA VAL A 40 15.31 7.92 -6.81
C VAL A 40 15.00 7.10 -8.05
N ASP A 41 15.37 7.58 -9.23
CA ASP A 41 15.19 6.86 -10.48
C ASP A 41 16.01 5.57 -10.47
N ALA A 42 15.43 4.51 -11.00
CA ALA A 42 16.01 3.18 -10.95
C ALA A 42 15.58 2.31 -12.14
N VAL A 43 16.33 1.24 -12.33
CA VAL A 43 15.98 0.08 -13.15
C VAL A 43 15.69 -1.09 -12.22
N LEU A 44 14.71 -1.92 -12.57
CA LEU A 44 14.36 -3.11 -11.81
C LEU A 44 14.42 -4.34 -12.72
N HIS A 45 15.11 -5.39 -12.25
CA HIS A 45 15.09 -6.71 -12.88
C HIS A 45 14.38 -7.68 -11.93
N TYR A 46 13.31 -8.28 -12.42
CA TYR A 46 12.58 -9.34 -11.74
C TYR A 46 13.02 -10.67 -12.34
N VAL A 47 13.54 -11.56 -11.51
CA VAL A 47 14.12 -12.84 -11.91
C VAL A 47 13.37 -13.98 -11.23
N ASP A 48 12.81 -14.86 -12.03
CA ASP A 48 12.15 -16.09 -11.57
C ASP A 48 12.50 -17.27 -12.49
N SER A 49 11.83 -18.40 -12.32
CA SER A 49 12.01 -19.59 -13.17
C SER A 49 11.70 -19.39 -14.65
N ASN A 50 11.01 -18.30 -15.03
CA ASN A 50 10.70 -17.94 -16.40
C ASN A 50 11.78 -17.05 -17.04
N GLY A 51 12.77 -16.61 -16.26
CA GLY A 51 13.87 -15.77 -16.70
C GLY A 51 13.87 -14.37 -16.10
N VAL A 52 14.47 -13.42 -16.81
CA VAL A 52 14.64 -12.03 -16.36
C VAL A 52 13.65 -11.12 -17.08
N LYS A 53 12.89 -10.34 -16.33
CA LYS A 53 12.04 -9.26 -16.83
C LYS A 53 12.56 -7.93 -16.34
N THR A 54 12.89 -7.03 -17.25
CA THR A 54 13.45 -5.71 -16.95
C THR A 54 12.39 -4.62 -17.07
N TYR A 55 12.48 -3.65 -16.16
CA TYR A 55 11.66 -2.43 -16.12
C TYR A 55 12.60 -1.24 -16.01
N ASP A 56 12.75 -0.49 -17.10
CA ASP A 56 13.77 0.55 -17.25
C ASP A 56 13.39 1.92 -16.67
N ALA A 57 12.13 2.11 -16.32
CA ALA A 57 11.64 3.42 -15.88
C ALA A 57 10.76 3.29 -14.63
N LEU A 58 11.36 3.44 -13.48
CA LEU A 58 10.68 3.50 -12.20
C LEU A 58 11.41 4.40 -11.21
N GLY A 59 10.67 4.89 -10.22
CA GLY A 59 11.24 5.52 -9.03
C GLY A 59 11.12 4.60 -7.82
N VAL A 60 12.09 4.66 -6.92
CA VAL A 60 12.07 3.96 -5.64
C VAL A 60 12.30 4.95 -4.50
N ARG A 61 11.53 4.82 -3.42
CA ARG A 61 11.71 5.62 -2.20
C ARG A 61 11.45 4.80 -0.96
N GLY A 62 11.81 5.33 0.18
CA GLY A 62 11.42 4.77 1.48
C GLY A 62 9.90 4.82 1.68
N ARG A 63 9.39 4.02 2.63
CA ARG A 63 8.00 4.03 3.06
C ARG A 63 7.86 3.65 4.54
N GLY A 64 6.64 3.84 5.05
CA GLY A 64 6.26 3.49 6.42
C GLY A 64 6.56 4.58 7.43
N ASN A 65 5.91 4.51 8.58
CA ASN A 65 6.09 5.44 9.69
C ASN A 65 7.19 4.91 10.64
N SER A 66 6.81 4.15 11.66
CA SER A 66 7.77 3.54 12.59
C SER A 66 8.73 2.55 11.92
N THR A 67 8.26 1.79 10.92
CA THR A 67 9.06 0.79 10.21
C THR A 67 10.22 1.37 9.40
N TRP A 68 10.13 2.64 8.97
CA TRP A 68 11.24 3.34 8.32
C TRP A 68 12.43 3.56 9.23
N ASN A 69 12.21 3.62 10.55
CA ASN A 69 13.27 3.81 11.54
C ASN A 69 14.01 2.52 11.91
N LEU A 70 13.52 1.35 11.45
CA LEU A 70 14.16 0.06 11.70
C LEU A 70 15.37 -0.14 10.76
N ASP A 71 16.28 -1.06 11.09
CA ASP A 71 17.50 -1.31 10.33
C ASP A 71 17.21 -1.76 8.89
N LYS A 72 16.30 -2.70 8.71
CA LYS A 72 15.85 -3.15 7.40
C LYS A 72 14.69 -2.28 6.90
N LYS A 73 14.96 -1.51 5.85
CA LYS A 73 14.05 -0.47 5.33
C LYS A 73 12.99 -1.04 4.38
N PRO A 74 11.72 -0.67 4.52
CA PRO A 74 10.71 -0.93 3.51
C PRO A 74 10.74 0.12 2.39
N TYR A 75 10.37 -0.28 1.16
CA TYR A 75 10.43 0.58 -0.01
C TYR A 75 9.08 0.67 -0.72
N ARG A 76 8.87 1.76 -1.45
CA ARG A 76 7.80 1.94 -2.43
C ARG A 76 8.41 2.05 -3.82
N ILE A 77 7.87 1.26 -4.76
CA ILE A 77 8.21 1.29 -6.17
C ILE A 77 7.08 2.02 -6.91
N LYS A 78 7.44 2.89 -7.86
CA LYS A 78 6.49 3.57 -8.73
C LYS A 78 6.99 3.49 -10.18
N PHE A 79 6.39 2.62 -10.98
CA PHE A 79 6.67 2.51 -12.41
C PHE A 79 6.18 3.75 -13.16
N ALA A 80 6.86 4.11 -14.24
CA ALA A 80 6.41 5.16 -15.16
C ALA A 80 5.05 4.80 -15.78
N GLU A 81 4.86 3.54 -16.14
CA GLU A 81 3.62 3.01 -16.70
C GLU A 81 3.02 1.92 -15.80
N LYS A 82 1.68 1.72 -15.90
CA LYS A 82 0.98 0.68 -15.13
C LYS A 82 1.49 -0.72 -15.53
N GLN A 83 1.85 -1.54 -14.53
CA GLN A 83 2.35 -2.91 -14.69
C GLN A 83 1.43 -3.92 -14.02
N GLU A 84 1.30 -5.10 -14.60
CA GLU A 84 0.74 -6.30 -13.95
C GLU A 84 1.87 -7.02 -13.19
N PHE A 85 2.42 -6.36 -12.16
CA PHE A 85 3.67 -6.77 -11.53
C PHE A 85 3.54 -8.02 -10.66
N MET A 86 2.36 -8.25 -10.08
CA MET A 86 2.03 -9.45 -9.30
C MET A 86 1.07 -10.41 -10.04
N GLY A 87 1.05 -10.34 -11.36
CA GLY A 87 0.23 -11.20 -12.20
C GLY A 87 -1.17 -10.67 -12.51
N PRO A 88 -1.93 -11.37 -13.38
CA PRO A 88 -3.19 -10.88 -13.95
C PRO A 88 -4.35 -10.83 -12.96
N GLU A 89 -4.26 -11.57 -11.85
CA GLU A 89 -5.30 -11.58 -10.81
C GLU A 89 -5.25 -10.32 -9.93
N ARG A 90 -4.13 -9.59 -9.95
CA ARG A 90 -3.93 -8.34 -9.22
C ARG A 90 -4.14 -7.11 -10.12
N ALA A 91 -4.18 -5.94 -9.50
CA ALA A 91 -4.38 -4.69 -10.22
C ALA A 91 -3.22 -4.40 -11.18
N LYS A 92 -3.52 -3.89 -12.37
CA LYS A 92 -2.54 -3.23 -13.22
C LYS A 92 -2.32 -1.81 -12.68
N ALA A 93 -1.16 -1.57 -12.05
CA ALA A 93 -0.89 -0.35 -11.29
C ALA A 93 0.53 0.17 -11.49
N LYS A 94 0.75 1.45 -11.14
CA LYS A 94 2.09 2.04 -11.12
C LYS A 94 2.81 1.76 -9.81
N SER A 95 2.10 1.77 -8.68
CA SER A 95 2.70 1.75 -7.34
C SER A 95 2.58 0.38 -6.65
N TRP A 96 3.70 -0.05 -6.06
CA TRP A 96 3.84 -1.32 -5.33
C TRP A 96 4.73 -1.11 -4.11
N THR A 97 4.68 -2.03 -3.15
CA THR A 97 5.46 -1.95 -1.91
C THR A 97 6.32 -3.18 -1.70
N LEU A 98 7.52 -2.95 -1.17
CA LEU A 98 8.41 -3.98 -0.64
C LEU A 98 8.44 -3.84 0.88
N LEU A 99 7.72 -4.71 1.58
CA LEU A 99 7.63 -4.73 3.03
C LEU A 99 8.83 -5.52 3.59
N ALA A 100 9.59 -4.90 4.48
CA ALA A 100 10.76 -5.53 5.08
C ALA A 100 10.41 -6.58 6.15
N ASN A 101 9.22 -6.51 6.74
CA ASN A 101 8.72 -7.35 7.84
C ASN A 101 9.71 -7.51 9.02
N PHE A 102 10.62 -6.52 9.22
CA PHE A 102 11.78 -6.63 10.13
C PHE A 102 11.40 -6.82 11.61
N ALA A 103 10.29 -6.21 12.04
CA ALA A 103 9.80 -6.35 13.41
C ALA A 103 9.17 -7.73 13.69
N ASP A 104 8.76 -8.44 12.64
CA ASP A 104 8.20 -9.78 12.73
C ASP A 104 9.28 -10.84 12.48
N LYS A 105 9.65 -11.58 13.52
CA LYS A 105 10.68 -12.63 13.44
C LYS A 105 10.28 -13.81 12.54
N THR A 106 8.99 -14.01 12.30
CA THR A 106 8.48 -15.05 11.41
C THR A 106 8.45 -14.60 9.95
N LEU A 107 8.44 -13.29 9.67
CA LEU A 107 8.23 -12.63 8.37
C LEU A 107 6.85 -12.92 7.76
N LEU A 108 5.96 -13.65 8.44
CA LEU A 108 4.73 -14.21 7.88
C LEU A 108 3.45 -13.49 8.30
N ARG A 109 3.45 -12.67 9.36
CA ARG A 109 2.22 -12.09 9.94
C ARG A 109 1.39 -11.33 8.91
N ASN A 110 2.02 -10.47 8.11
CA ASN A 110 1.31 -9.71 7.07
C ASN A 110 0.71 -10.64 5.99
N ALA A 111 1.42 -11.68 5.59
CA ALA A 111 0.92 -12.64 4.60
C ALA A 111 -0.24 -13.48 5.15
N VAL A 112 -0.12 -13.97 6.40
CA VAL A 112 -1.19 -14.69 7.09
C VAL A 112 -2.41 -13.80 7.28
N ALA A 113 -2.19 -12.55 7.66
CA ALA A 113 -3.26 -11.56 7.79
C ALA A 113 -4.01 -11.36 6.45
N ALA A 114 -3.29 -11.21 5.34
CA ALA A 114 -3.90 -11.11 4.02
C ALA A 114 -4.71 -12.35 3.67
N CYS A 115 -4.18 -13.56 3.90
CA CYS A 115 -4.91 -14.81 3.68
C CYS A 115 -6.19 -14.91 4.53
N ILE A 116 -6.15 -14.47 5.80
CA ILE A 116 -7.34 -14.44 6.66
C ILE A 116 -8.37 -13.46 6.11
N GLY A 117 -7.95 -12.29 5.65
CA GLY A 117 -8.82 -11.29 5.03
C GLY A 117 -9.53 -11.84 3.79
N ASP A 118 -8.78 -12.48 2.89
CA ASP A 118 -9.34 -13.14 1.70
C ASP A 118 -10.34 -14.24 2.10
N PHE A 119 -9.97 -15.10 3.04
CA PHE A 119 -10.84 -16.17 3.55
C PHE A 119 -12.12 -15.64 4.21
N ALA A 120 -12.02 -14.51 4.91
CA ALA A 120 -13.15 -13.83 5.55
C ALA A 120 -14.03 -13.02 4.57
N GLY A 121 -13.70 -13.01 3.28
CA GLY A 121 -14.47 -12.32 2.25
C GLY A 121 -14.32 -10.80 2.30
N GLN A 122 -13.16 -10.27 2.77
CA GLN A 122 -12.89 -8.83 2.67
C GLN A 122 -12.92 -8.39 1.20
N PRO A 123 -13.52 -7.22 0.89
CA PRO A 123 -13.60 -6.72 -0.49
C PRO A 123 -12.23 -6.57 -1.17
N PHE A 124 -11.21 -6.29 -0.38
CA PHE A 124 -9.83 -6.23 -0.84
C PHE A 124 -8.86 -6.59 0.28
N THR A 125 -7.88 -7.42 -0.06
CA THR A 125 -6.68 -7.66 0.75
C THR A 125 -5.44 -7.46 -0.12
N ALA A 126 -4.42 -6.81 0.44
CA ALA A 126 -3.17 -6.60 -0.27
C ALA A 126 -2.47 -7.94 -0.54
N GLY A 127 -1.95 -8.12 -1.74
CA GLY A 127 -1.21 -9.32 -2.10
C GLY A 127 0.05 -9.52 -1.26
N ALA A 128 0.47 -10.77 -1.11
CA ALA A 128 1.68 -11.12 -0.39
C ALA A 128 2.49 -12.13 -1.20
N GLN A 129 3.55 -11.65 -1.86
CA GLN A 129 4.50 -12.48 -2.58
C GLN A 129 5.89 -12.26 -1.96
N PHE A 130 6.50 -13.33 -1.48
CA PHE A 130 7.86 -13.24 -0.97
C PHE A 130 8.86 -13.18 -2.12
N VAL A 131 9.86 -12.32 -1.99
CA VAL A 131 10.93 -12.10 -2.96
C VAL A 131 12.24 -11.85 -2.22
N ASP A 132 13.35 -12.17 -2.85
CA ASP A 132 14.66 -11.68 -2.44
C ASP A 132 14.92 -10.29 -3.03
N LEU A 133 15.54 -9.41 -2.28
CA LEU A 133 15.86 -8.05 -2.74
C LEU A 133 17.36 -7.84 -2.77
N ILE A 134 17.85 -7.39 -3.93
CA ILE A 134 19.20 -6.87 -4.12
C ILE A 134 19.07 -5.40 -4.54
N LEU A 135 19.66 -4.51 -3.76
CA LEU A 135 19.66 -3.07 -4.00
C LEU A 135 21.10 -2.60 -4.23
N ASN A 136 21.38 -2.06 -5.41
CA ASN A 136 22.70 -1.59 -5.81
C ASN A 136 23.81 -2.64 -5.52
N GLY A 137 23.55 -3.89 -5.90
CA GLY A 137 24.46 -5.01 -5.70
C GLY A 137 24.50 -5.57 -4.27
N THR A 138 23.80 -4.99 -3.31
CA THR A 138 23.77 -5.47 -1.92
C THR A 138 22.52 -6.34 -1.69
N TYR A 139 22.72 -7.59 -1.26
CA TYR A 139 21.63 -8.48 -0.89
C TYR A 139 21.03 -8.06 0.45
N LEU A 140 19.75 -7.70 0.45
CA LEU A 140 19.01 -7.24 1.62
C LEU A 140 18.10 -8.32 2.25
N GLY A 141 18.11 -9.53 1.69
CA GLY A 141 17.33 -10.66 2.16
C GLY A 141 15.87 -10.64 1.67
N ASN A 142 15.03 -11.42 2.34
CA ASN A 142 13.64 -11.59 1.99
C ASN A 142 12.79 -10.34 2.21
N TYR A 143 11.95 -10.01 1.26
CA TYR A 143 10.93 -8.96 1.32
C TYR A 143 9.57 -9.53 0.92
N GLN A 144 8.50 -8.89 1.34
CA GLN A 144 7.16 -9.14 0.84
C GLN A 144 6.81 -8.07 -0.19
N LEU A 145 6.68 -8.47 -1.45
CA LEU A 145 6.07 -7.64 -2.49
C LEU A 145 4.57 -7.62 -2.26
N SER A 146 3.99 -6.43 -2.27
CA SER A 146 2.58 -6.22 -1.93
C SER A 146 1.98 -5.06 -2.73
N ASP A 147 0.66 -5.03 -2.79
CA ASP A 147 -0.07 -3.91 -3.35
C ASP A 147 0.17 -2.61 -2.56
N GLN A 148 0.20 -1.49 -3.27
CA GLN A 148 0.00 -0.19 -2.64
C GLN A 148 -1.51 0.01 -2.43
N MET A 149 -1.92 0.36 -1.21
CA MET A 149 -3.31 0.75 -0.93
C MET A 149 -3.64 2.03 -1.70
N GLU A 150 -4.56 1.94 -2.66
CA GLU A 150 -5.06 3.06 -3.46
C GLU A 150 -6.43 2.72 -4.04
N VAL A 151 -7.23 3.74 -4.35
CA VAL A 151 -8.50 3.57 -5.05
C VAL A 151 -8.21 3.11 -6.48
N ARG A 152 -8.67 1.91 -6.80
CA ARG A 152 -8.46 1.27 -8.12
C ARG A 152 -9.22 -0.04 -8.21
N LYS A 153 -9.66 -0.37 -9.42
CA LYS A 153 -10.17 -1.72 -9.73
C LYS A 153 -9.14 -2.80 -9.33
N LYS A 154 -9.60 -3.86 -8.68
CA LYS A 154 -8.81 -4.93 -8.07
C LYS A 154 -7.91 -4.48 -6.89
N ARG A 155 -8.16 -3.29 -6.34
CA ARG A 155 -7.67 -2.80 -5.05
C ARG A 155 -8.86 -2.27 -4.26
N VAL A 156 -8.82 -1.04 -3.76
CA VAL A 156 -10.00 -0.42 -3.16
C VAL A 156 -10.90 0.05 -4.31
N ASP A 157 -11.86 -0.81 -4.68
CA ASP A 157 -12.74 -0.62 -5.84
C ASP A 157 -13.99 0.15 -5.41
N ILE A 158 -13.87 1.46 -5.35
CA ILE A 158 -14.95 2.42 -5.08
C ILE A 158 -15.05 3.42 -6.22
N ASP A 159 -16.19 4.09 -6.36
CA ASP A 159 -16.37 5.16 -7.34
C ASP A 159 -15.45 6.33 -6.99
N GLU A 160 -14.41 6.53 -7.79
CA GLU A 160 -13.43 7.60 -7.59
C GLU A 160 -14.05 8.97 -7.89
N GLN A 161 -13.86 9.91 -6.99
CA GLN A 161 -14.30 11.30 -7.14
C GLN A 161 -13.05 12.15 -7.44
N ASP A 162 -12.55 12.02 -8.66
CA ASP A 162 -11.29 12.63 -9.12
C ASP A 162 -11.47 14.00 -9.80
N GLU A 163 -12.71 14.48 -9.91
CA GLU A 163 -13.05 15.78 -10.46
C GLU A 163 -13.64 16.68 -9.38
N ILE A 164 -13.37 17.99 -9.46
CA ILE A 164 -13.97 18.99 -8.56
C ILE A 164 -15.50 18.96 -8.75
N PRO A 165 -16.29 18.66 -7.70
CA PRO A 165 -17.72 18.54 -7.83
C PRO A 165 -18.36 19.87 -8.22
N THR A 166 -19.26 19.82 -9.21
CA THR A 166 -20.11 20.95 -9.59
C THR A 166 -21.39 20.95 -8.75
N GLU A 167 -22.22 22.00 -8.90
CA GLU A 167 -23.52 22.08 -8.25
C GLU A 167 -24.40 20.88 -8.66
N GLY A 168 -24.93 20.13 -7.68
CA GLY A 168 -25.69 18.89 -7.91
C GLY A 168 -24.85 17.60 -8.00
N ALA A 169 -23.53 17.67 -7.86
CA ALA A 169 -22.68 16.49 -7.85
C ALA A 169 -22.99 15.54 -6.68
N ASN A 170 -22.75 14.26 -6.90
CA ASN A 170 -22.89 13.25 -5.86
C ASN A 170 -21.88 13.50 -4.73
N ILE A 171 -22.39 13.70 -3.51
CA ILE A 171 -21.58 13.93 -2.30
C ILE A 171 -21.46 12.65 -1.47
N THR A 172 -22.25 11.61 -1.77
CA THR A 172 -22.51 10.50 -0.85
C THR A 172 -21.63 9.27 -1.06
N GLY A 173 -20.75 9.22 -2.08
CA GLY A 173 -20.00 8.02 -2.39
C GLY A 173 -18.55 8.28 -2.72
N GLY A 174 -17.75 7.19 -2.74
CA GLY A 174 -16.38 7.21 -3.21
C GLY A 174 -15.36 7.79 -2.24
N TYR A 175 -15.51 7.58 -0.94
CA TYR A 175 -14.51 8.00 0.05
C TYR A 175 -13.61 6.85 0.46
N PHE A 176 -12.31 7.07 0.44
CA PHE A 176 -11.32 6.21 1.05
C PHE A 176 -10.74 6.89 2.28
N LEU A 177 -10.94 6.27 3.45
CA LEU A 177 -10.56 6.82 4.74
C LEU A 177 -9.48 5.96 5.39
N GLU A 178 -8.59 6.60 6.13
CA GLU A 178 -7.59 5.94 6.95
C GLU A 178 -7.76 6.36 8.42
N VAL A 179 -7.84 5.37 9.32
CA VAL A 179 -7.80 5.60 10.76
C VAL A 179 -6.37 5.32 11.22
N ASP A 180 -5.59 6.38 11.43
CA ASP A 180 -4.17 6.27 11.77
C ASP A 180 -3.75 7.34 12.79
N GLY A 181 -2.93 6.94 13.75
CA GLY A 181 -2.38 7.85 14.75
C GLY A 181 -1.42 8.92 14.19
N PHE A 182 -0.91 8.74 12.96
CA PHE A 182 -0.03 9.68 12.28
C PHE A 182 -0.78 10.63 11.33
N GLY A 183 -2.07 10.46 11.15
CA GLY A 183 -2.88 11.20 10.18
C GLY A 183 -2.98 12.72 10.40
N ALA A 184 -2.52 13.24 11.56
CA ALA A 184 -2.50 14.69 11.81
C ALA A 184 -1.53 15.48 10.91
N ALA A 185 -0.60 14.80 10.23
CA ALA A 185 0.28 15.39 9.24
C ALA A 185 -0.33 15.45 7.83
N GLU A 186 -1.45 14.77 7.62
CA GLU A 186 -2.13 14.72 6.33
C GLU A 186 -2.98 15.98 6.12
N PRO A 187 -3.12 16.47 4.88
CA PRO A 187 -3.82 17.73 4.59
C PRO A 187 -5.29 17.72 5.00
N VAL A 188 -6.00 16.61 4.74
CA VAL A 188 -7.42 16.47 5.04
C VAL A 188 -7.61 15.44 6.13
N HIS A 189 -7.77 15.90 7.36
CA HIS A 189 -8.00 15.05 8.52
C HIS A 189 -8.99 15.70 9.50
N TYR A 190 -9.58 14.88 10.36
CA TYR A 190 -10.45 15.34 11.44
C TYR A 190 -10.48 14.31 12.59
N LYS A 191 -11.03 14.70 13.71
CA LYS A 191 -11.26 13.81 14.84
C LYS A 191 -12.76 13.67 15.13
N THR A 192 -13.17 12.45 15.47
CA THR A 192 -14.49 12.19 16.02
C THR A 192 -14.61 12.67 17.47
N LYS A 193 -15.82 12.64 18.03
CA LYS A 193 -16.06 12.97 19.46
C LYS A 193 -15.24 12.10 20.43
N ARG A 194 -14.95 10.85 20.06
CA ARG A 194 -14.13 9.91 20.84
C ARG A 194 -12.65 10.02 20.53
N ASN A 195 -12.25 11.10 19.85
CA ASN A 195 -10.85 11.40 19.51
C ASN A 195 -10.20 10.40 18.53
N VAL A 196 -11.00 9.70 17.73
CA VAL A 196 -10.48 8.88 16.62
C VAL A 196 -10.03 9.82 15.52
N LEU A 197 -8.76 9.72 15.14
CA LEU A 197 -8.19 10.51 14.05
C LEU A 197 -8.49 9.80 12.72
N VAL A 198 -9.12 10.52 11.81
CA VAL A 198 -9.51 10.04 10.48
C VAL A 198 -8.89 10.95 9.43
N THR A 199 -8.26 10.35 8.45
CA THR A 199 -7.68 11.00 7.27
C THR A 199 -8.48 10.63 6.02
N VAL A 200 -8.74 11.59 5.16
CA VAL A 200 -9.34 11.33 3.83
C VAL A 200 -8.21 11.11 2.83
N LYS A 201 -8.17 9.91 2.24
CA LYS A 201 -7.17 9.51 1.24
C LYS A 201 -7.71 9.59 -0.19
N SER A 202 -9.04 9.61 -0.34
CA SER A 202 -9.75 9.90 -1.60
C SER A 202 -11.14 10.44 -1.24
N PRO A 203 -11.61 11.49 -1.93
CA PRO A 203 -10.95 12.28 -2.98
C PRO A 203 -9.66 12.95 -2.51
N ASP A 204 -8.74 13.22 -3.46
CA ASP A 204 -7.50 13.90 -3.17
C ASP A 204 -7.73 15.34 -2.67
N GLU A 205 -6.78 15.88 -1.91
CA GLU A 205 -6.85 17.22 -1.30
C GLU A 205 -7.08 18.35 -2.33
N GLU A 206 -6.61 18.16 -3.56
CA GLU A 206 -6.72 19.14 -4.64
C GLU A 206 -8.14 19.23 -5.24
N VAL A 207 -8.96 18.17 -5.06
CA VAL A 207 -10.31 18.08 -5.64
C VAL A 207 -11.43 18.05 -4.61
N ILE A 208 -11.16 17.62 -3.37
CA ILE A 208 -12.17 17.52 -2.32
C ILE A 208 -12.68 18.92 -1.90
N ILE A 209 -13.99 19.08 -1.80
CA ILE A 209 -14.59 20.34 -1.39
C ILE A 209 -15.10 20.28 0.07
N PRO A 210 -15.27 21.43 0.75
CA PRO A 210 -15.71 21.49 2.16
C PRO A 210 -17.01 20.71 2.44
N ARG A 211 -17.95 20.70 1.50
CA ARG A 211 -19.22 19.98 1.63
C ARG A 211 -19.03 18.45 1.66
N GLN A 212 -18.07 17.93 0.92
CA GLN A 212 -17.70 16.51 0.97
C GLN A 212 -17.03 16.15 2.30
N ILE A 213 -16.13 17.01 2.79
CA ILE A 213 -15.49 16.83 4.09
C ILE A 213 -16.52 16.83 5.22
N GLU A 214 -17.46 17.76 5.19
CA GLU A 214 -18.56 17.83 6.16
C GLU A 214 -19.44 16.59 6.12
N TYR A 215 -19.80 16.12 4.92
CA TYR A 215 -20.61 14.92 4.73
C TYR A 215 -19.93 13.69 5.35
N ILE A 216 -18.68 13.40 4.97
CA ILE A 216 -18.01 12.19 5.44
C ILE A 216 -17.68 12.25 6.94
N LYS A 217 -17.34 13.44 7.47
CA LYS A 217 -17.18 13.66 8.90
C LYS A 217 -18.46 13.40 9.68
N ASN A 218 -19.61 13.88 9.19
CA ASN A 218 -20.90 13.63 9.79
C ASN A 218 -21.27 12.15 9.72
N HIS A 219 -21.04 11.48 8.60
CA HIS A 219 -21.30 10.05 8.44
C HIS A 219 -20.49 9.22 9.45
N MET A 220 -19.19 9.48 9.58
CA MET A 220 -18.33 8.81 10.57
C MET A 220 -18.76 9.10 12.01
N GLN A 221 -19.24 10.33 12.30
CA GLN A 221 -19.72 10.67 13.63
C GLN A 221 -21.06 9.98 13.96
N LEU A 222 -21.97 9.88 13.00
CA LEU A 222 -23.23 9.14 13.18
C LEU A 222 -22.98 7.65 13.40
N PHE A 223 -22.06 7.07 12.66
CA PHE A 223 -21.59 5.70 12.88
C PHE A 223 -21.05 5.51 14.29
N GLU A 224 -20.14 6.37 14.74
CA GLU A 224 -19.56 6.32 16.08
C GLU A 224 -20.65 6.47 17.17
N ASP A 225 -21.54 7.45 17.02
CA ASP A 225 -22.63 7.70 17.97
C ASP A 225 -23.57 6.47 18.04
N ALA A 226 -23.92 5.84 16.93
CA ALA A 226 -24.74 4.63 16.87
C ALA A 226 -24.04 3.42 17.49
N LEU A 227 -22.75 3.22 17.19
CA LEU A 227 -21.95 2.09 17.71
C LEU A 227 -21.84 2.12 19.23
N PHE A 228 -21.79 3.29 19.83
CA PHE A 228 -21.66 3.49 21.29
C PHE A 228 -22.98 3.85 21.98
N SER A 229 -24.11 3.76 21.30
CA SER A 229 -25.44 3.98 21.90
C SER A 229 -25.95 2.76 22.66
N SER A 230 -27.01 2.95 23.47
CA SER A 230 -27.75 1.83 24.08
C SER A 230 -28.40 0.93 23.05
N ASP A 231 -28.72 1.49 21.88
CA ASP A 231 -29.41 0.82 20.77
C ASP A 231 -28.44 0.26 19.72
N PHE A 232 -27.15 0.09 20.05
CA PHE A 232 -26.10 -0.30 19.09
C PHE A 232 -26.43 -1.54 18.28
N ALA A 233 -27.13 -2.51 18.85
CA ALA A 233 -27.52 -3.76 18.20
C ALA A 233 -28.84 -3.68 17.43
N ASP A 234 -29.61 -2.61 17.57
CA ASP A 234 -30.86 -2.40 16.86
C ASP A 234 -30.58 -2.31 15.34
N PRO A 235 -31.33 -3.06 14.50
CA PRO A 235 -31.07 -3.10 13.06
C PRO A 235 -31.29 -1.77 12.33
N GLU A 236 -32.12 -0.87 12.88
CA GLU A 236 -32.49 0.42 12.25
C GLU A 236 -31.79 1.62 12.91
N LYS A 237 -31.58 1.58 14.25
CA LYS A 237 -31.03 2.69 15.03
C LYS A 237 -29.57 2.52 15.38
N GLY A 238 -29.07 1.28 15.34
CA GLY A 238 -27.69 0.94 15.69
C GLY A 238 -26.71 1.21 14.54
N TYR A 239 -25.59 0.50 14.56
CA TYR A 239 -24.48 0.72 13.63
C TYR A 239 -24.72 0.17 12.22
N ARG A 240 -25.66 -0.79 12.03
CA ARG A 240 -25.87 -1.49 10.76
C ARG A 240 -26.20 -0.59 9.55
N PRO A 241 -26.96 0.51 9.66
CA PRO A 241 -27.19 1.40 8.53
C PRO A 241 -25.93 2.11 8.00
N TYR A 242 -24.83 2.11 8.75
CA TYR A 242 -23.60 2.85 8.43
C TYR A 242 -22.48 1.96 7.92
N VAL A 243 -22.56 0.65 8.09
CA VAL A 243 -21.49 -0.28 7.70
C VAL A 243 -22.06 -1.58 7.18
N ASP A 244 -21.33 -2.23 6.29
CA ASP A 244 -21.55 -3.62 5.97
C ASP A 244 -21.17 -4.51 7.17
N SER A 245 -22.17 -5.23 7.68
CA SER A 245 -22.04 -6.00 8.93
C SER A 245 -21.06 -7.17 8.78
N LEU A 246 -20.96 -7.78 7.60
CA LEU A 246 -20.03 -8.88 7.35
C LEU A 246 -18.59 -8.37 7.32
N THR A 247 -18.36 -7.28 6.63
CA THR A 247 -17.06 -6.63 6.55
C THR A 247 -16.60 -6.16 7.93
N LEU A 248 -17.49 -5.55 8.74
CA LEU A 248 -17.17 -5.14 10.10
C LEU A 248 -16.84 -6.33 11.00
N ALA A 249 -17.61 -7.41 10.95
CA ALA A 249 -17.36 -8.63 11.73
C ALA A 249 -16.02 -9.27 11.37
N SER A 250 -15.68 -9.33 10.09
CA SER A 250 -14.41 -9.81 9.57
C SER A 250 -13.24 -8.96 10.09
N LEU A 251 -13.39 -7.63 10.08
CA LEU A 251 -12.38 -6.69 10.59
C LEU A 251 -12.15 -6.87 12.10
N VAL A 252 -13.22 -7.05 12.88
CA VAL A 252 -13.13 -7.29 14.34
C VAL A 252 -12.44 -8.62 14.63
N TYR A 253 -12.76 -9.67 13.89
CA TYR A 253 -12.08 -10.97 14.00
C TYR A 253 -10.59 -10.87 13.67
N PHE A 254 -10.27 -10.20 12.57
CA PHE A 254 -8.91 -9.95 12.11
C PHE A 254 -8.06 -9.23 13.19
N ASN A 255 -8.57 -8.15 13.77
CA ASN A 255 -7.87 -7.41 14.83
C ASN A 255 -7.67 -8.21 16.13
N ARG A 256 -8.40 -9.30 16.35
CA ARG A 256 -8.21 -10.20 17.50
C ARG A 256 -7.13 -11.26 17.27
N VAL A 257 -6.91 -11.66 16.02
CA VAL A 257 -5.87 -12.64 15.67
C VAL A 257 -4.48 -12.02 15.65
N ASP A 258 -4.40 -10.72 15.39
CA ASP A 258 -3.14 -9.96 15.28
C ASP A 258 -2.58 -9.43 16.63
N ARG A 259 -3.19 -9.79 17.76
CA ARG A 259 -2.73 -9.50 19.13
C ARG A 259 -2.21 -10.76 19.79
#